data_aaf0981a3aa6cf0674c4ea6b9c1b49a1
#
_entry.id   aaf0981a3aa6cf0674c4ea6b9c1b49a1
#
_cell.length_a   1.000
_cell.length_b   1.000
_cell.length_c   1.000
_cell.angle_alpha   90.00
_cell.angle_beta   90.00
_cell.angle_gamma   90.00
#
_symmetry.space_group_name_H-M   'P 1'
#
loop_
_entity.id
_entity.type
_entity.pdbx_description
1 polymer ?
#
loop_
_entity_poly.entity_id
_entity_poly.type
_entity_poly.pdbx_seq_one_letter_code
_entity_poly.pdbx_strand_id
1 'polypeptide(L)'
;MINRCVPDADLMPTARALAEELASGPKALGMIRKLMWDSLDNDWVAQLHEERMGQKVAGKTEDFIEGVTAFLQKRQASFKGA
;
A
#
# COMPACT_ATOMS: atom_id res chain seq x y z
N MET A 1 18.71 -0.26 0.49
CA MET A 1 17.78 -1.10 -0.29
C MET A 1 17.19 -0.27 -1.41
N ILE A 2 17.23 -0.76 -2.64
CA ILE A 2 16.71 -0.09 -3.85
C ILE A 2 15.75 -1.02 -4.58
N ASN A 3 14.73 -0.46 -5.25
CA ASN A 3 13.76 -1.25 -6.01
C ASN A 3 14.17 -1.46 -7.47
N ARG A 4 14.77 -0.45 -8.07
CA ARG A 4 15.19 -0.46 -9.48
C ARG A 4 16.49 0.33 -9.64
N CYS A 5 17.28 -0.08 -10.60
CA CYS A 5 18.43 0.67 -11.09
C CYS A 5 18.17 0.95 -12.58
N VAL A 6 18.20 2.21 -12.97
CA VAL A 6 17.91 2.65 -14.34
C VAL A 6 18.99 3.64 -14.80
N PRO A 7 19.19 3.83 -16.11
CA PRO A 7 20.03 4.91 -16.63
C PRO A 7 19.57 6.28 -16.10
N ASP A 8 20.52 7.22 -15.96
CA ASP A 8 20.23 8.55 -15.40
C ASP A 8 19.10 9.29 -16.14
N ALA A 9 19.07 9.20 -17.45
CA ALA A 9 18.02 9.81 -18.27
C ALA A 9 16.60 9.25 -17.96
N ASP A 10 16.50 8.01 -17.47
CA ASP A 10 15.24 7.33 -17.17
C ASP A 10 14.82 7.46 -15.71
N LEU A 11 15.66 8.04 -14.86
CA LEU A 11 15.41 8.13 -13.42
C LEU A 11 14.11 8.86 -13.10
N MET A 12 13.96 10.09 -13.57
CA MET A 12 12.79 10.90 -13.27
C MET A 12 11.50 10.35 -13.87
N PRO A 13 11.45 9.91 -15.15
CA PRO A 13 10.26 9.25 -15.70
C PRO A 13 9.86 7.99 -14.92
N THR A 14 10.82 7.15 -14.56
CA THR A 14 10.56 5.91 -13.80
C THR A 14 10.07 6.20 -12.38
N ALA A 15 10.70 7.15 -11.69
CA ALA A 15 10.30 7.55 -10.34
C ALA A 15 8.89 8.16 -10.34
N ARG A 16 8.58 9.00 -11.31
CA ARG A 16 7.26 9.64 -11.45
C ARG A 16 6.17 8.61 -11.72
N ALA A 17 6.40 7.67 -12.64
CA ALA A 17 5.46 6.60 -12.94
C ALA A 17 5.16 5.75 -11.69
N LEU A 18 6.18 5.38 -10.90
CA LEU A 18 6.00 4.66 -9.64
C LEU A 18 5.21 5.49 -8.62
N ALA A 19 5.50 6.78 -8.50
CA ALA A 19 4.79 7.67 -7.59
C ALA A 19 3.30 7.79 -7.95
N GLU A 20 2.97 7.88 -9.22
CA GLU A 20 1.59 7.91 -9.72
C GLU A 20 0.86 6.59 -9.47
N GLU A 21 1.52 5.45 -9.70
CA GLU A 21 1.00 4.13 -9.37
C GLU A 21 0.66 4.00 -7.88
N LEU A 22 1.57 4.41 -7.00
CA LEU A 22 1.34 4.39 -5.56
C LEU A 22 0.27 5.39 -5.11
N ALA A 23 0.21 6.57 -5.72
CA ALA A 23 -0.80 7.59 -5.40
C ALA A 23 -2.21 7.16 -5.80
N SER A 24 -2.36 6.34 -6.84
CA SER A 24 -3.64 5.76 -7.27
C SER A 24 -4.02 4.47 -6.53
N GLY A 25 -3.17 4.02 -5.62
CA GLY A 25 -3.39 2.80 -4.84
C GLY A 25 -4.37 2.99 -3.69
N PRO A 26 -4.74 1.87 -3.02
CA PRO A 26 -5.69 1.90 -1.91
C PRO A 26 -5.12 2.59 -0.67
N LYS A 27 -6.00 3.08 0.20
CA LYS A 27 -5.67 3.66 1.51
C LYS A 27 -4.73 2.79 2.34
N ALA A 28 -4.81 1.47 2.19
CA ALA A 28 -3.97 0.50 2.87
C ALA A 28 -2.46 0.72 2.65
N LEU A 29 -2.02 1.31 1.53
CA LEU A 29 -0.60 1.57 1.27
C LEU A 29 0.03 2.48 2.33
N GLY A 30 -0.69 3.54 2.76
CA GLY A 30 -0.23 4.40 3.85
C GLY A 30 -0.17 3.66 5.20
N MET A 31 -1.11 2.76 5.44
CA MET A 31 -1.14 1.93 6.66
C MET A 31 0.00 0.93 6.68
N ILE A 32 0.29 0.27 5.55
CA ILE A 32 1.43 -0.65 5.40
C ILE A 32 2.75 0.08 5.66
N ARG A 33 2.93 1.26 5.08
CA ARG A 33 4.12 2.08 5.31
C ARG A 33 4.33 2.36 6.80
N LYS A 34 3.27 2.75 7.51
CA LYS A 34 3.33 2.99 8.96
C LYS A 34 3.73 1.75 9.73
N LEU A 35 3.08 0.62 9.46
CA LEU A 35 3.39 -0.67 10.12
C LEU A 35 4.84 -1.10 9.90
N MET A 36 5.36 -0.94 8.69
CA MET A 36 6.75 -1.25 8.38
C MET A 36 7.73 -0.35 9.13
N TRP A 37 7.38 0.93 9.31
CA TRP A 37 8.20 1.86 10.07
C TRP A 37 8.20 1.53 11.57
N ASP A 38 7.03 1.28 12.13
CA ASP A 38 6.86 0.94 13.54
C ASP A 38 7.52 -0.41 13.88
N SER A 39 7.63 -1.34 12.91
CA SER A 39 8.25 -2.65 13.10
C SER A 39 9.73 -2.62 13.48
N LEU A 40 10.40 -1.48 13.26
CA LEU A 40 11.80 -1.31 13.65
C LEU A 40 11.99 -1.24 15.17
N ASP A 41 10.97 -0.82 15.90
CA ASP A 41 11.01 -0.61 17.35
C ASP A 41 10.14 -1.62 18.12
N ASN A 42 9.26 -2.35 17.42
CA ASN A 42 8.37 -3.33 18.02
C ASN A 42 9.03 -4.70 18.20
N ASP A 43 8.70 -5.38 19.30
CA ASP A 43 8.93 -6.82 19.42
C ASP A 43 7.91 -7.59 18.54
N TRP A 44 8.11 -8.91 18.42
CA TRP A 44 7.27 -9.77 17.61
C TRP A 44 5.78 -9.73 17.99
N VAL A 45 5.48 -9.75 19.28
CA VAL A 45 4.10 -9.79 19.78
C VAL A 45 3.40 -8.46 19.54
N ALA A 46 4.08 -7.36 19.83
CA ALA A 46 3.58 -6.02 19.57
C ALA A 46 3.33 -5.80 18.07
N GLN A 47 4.26 -6.21 17.21
CA GLN A 47 4.11 -6.09 15.77
C GLN A 47 2.90 -6.86 15.23
N LEU A 48 2.70 -8.11 15.67
CA LEU A 48 1.52 -8.90 15.28
C LEU A 48 0.21 -8.25 15.72
N HIS A 49 0.21 -7.63 16.91
CA HIS A 49 -0.95 -6.90 17.39
C HIS A 49 -1.28 -5.70 16.50
N GLU A 50 -0.28 -4.88 16.18
CA GLU A 50 -0.43 -3.70 15.32
C GLU A 50 -0.89 -4.09 13.91
N GLU A 51 -0.35 -5.15 13.33
CA GLU A 51 -0.78 -5.66 12.02
C GLU A 51 -2.25 -6.11 12.05
N ARG A 52 -2.66 -6.82 13.09
CA ARG A 52 -4.05 -7.23 13.27
C ARG A 52 -4.99 -6.04 13.38
N MET A 53 -4.60 -5.00 14.13
CA MET A 53 -5.39 -3.78 14.27
C MET A 53 -5.44 -3.00 12.95
N GLY A 54 -4.32 -2.88 12.25
CA GLY A 54 -4.24 -2.27 10.93
C GLY A 54 -5.15 -2.97 9.91
N GLN A 55 -5.12 -4.29 9.87
CA GLN A 55 -5.98 -5.08 8.99
C GLN A 55 -7.48 -4.89 9.30
N LYS A 56 -7.84 -4.82 10.60
CA LYS A 56 -9.21 -4.55 11.01
C LYS A 56 -9.70 -3.17 10.56
N VAL A 57 -8.84 -2.17 10.57
CA VAL A 57 -9.16 -0.82 10.08
C VAL A 57 -9.23 -0.81 8.54
N ALA A 58 -8.24 -1.40 7.86
CA ALA A 58 -8.21 -1.48 6.41
C ALA A 58 -9.45 -2.17 5.83
N GLY A 59 -9.90 -3.26 6.47
CA GLY A 59 -11.10 -4.00 6.05
C GLY A 59 -12.43 -3.24 6.16
N LYS A 60 -12.43 -2.05 6.77
CA LYS A 60 -13.61 -1.17 6.86
C LYS A 60 -13.59 -0.03 5.85
N THR A 61 -12.55 0.07 5.03
CA THR A 61 -12.41 1.12 4.02
C THR A 61 -13.26 0.84 2.79
N GLU A 62 -13.67 1.91 2.10
CA GLU A 62 -14.34 1.78 0.80
C GLU A 62 -13.42 1.10 -0.23
N ASP A 63 -12.13 1.39 -0.17
CA ASP A 63 -11.12 0.81 -1.04
C ASP A 63 -10.99 -0.70 -0.87
N PHE A 64 -11.18 -1.23 0.35
CA PHE A 64 -11.23 -2.68 0.58
C PHE A 64 -12.42 -3.31 -0.14
N ILE A 65 -13.61 -2.72 -0.01
CA ILE A 65 -14.83 -3.20 -0.67
C ILE A 65 -14.67 -3.13 -2.18
N GLU A 66 -14.12 -2.03 -2.69
CA GLU A 66 -13.82 -1.88 -4.12
C GLU A 66 -12.83 -2.93 -4.61
N GLY A 67 -11.75 -3.16 -3.88
CA GLY A 67 -10.74 -4.16 -4.24
C GLY A 67 -11.31 -5.57 -4.34
N VAL A 68 -12.11 -5.99 -3.34
CA VAL A 68 -12.81 -7.29 -3.35
C VAL A 68 -13.79 -7.39 -4.50
N THR A 69 -14.59 -6.34 -4.71
CA THR A 69 -15.59 -6.31 -5.78
C THR A 69 -14.94 -6.37 -7.15
N ALA A 70 -13.90 -5.59 -7.39
CA ALA A 70 -13.16 -5.58 -8.64
C ALA A 70 -12.53 -6.95 -8.93
N PHE A 71 -11.96 -7.59 -7.90
CA PHE A 71 -11.40 -8.94 -8.02
C PHE A 71 -12.46 -9.98 -8.44
N LEU A 72 -13.62 -9.98 -7.79
CA LEU A 72 -14.72 -10.89 -8.12
C LEU A 72 -15.29 -10.64 -9.53
N GLN A 73 -15.33 -9.38 -9.94
CA GLN A 73 -15.80 -8.96 -11.27
C GLN A 73 -14.71 -9.06 -12.36
N LYS A 74 -13.49 -9.45 -12.02
CA LYS A 74 -12.33 -9.53 -12.94
C LYS A 74 -12.09 -8.22 -13.70
N ARG A 75 -12.26 -7.08 -13.04
CA ARG A 75 -11.96 -5.75 -13.56
C ARG A 75 -10.86 -5.07 -12.75
N GLN A 76 -10.32 -4.01 -13.30
CA GLN A 76 -9.40 -3.16 -12.55
C GLN A 76 -10.14 -2.40 -11.43
N ALA A 77 -9.53 -2.33 -10.26
CA ALA A 77 -10.03 -1.57 -9.14
C ALA A 77 -9.79 -0.06 -9.35
N SER A 78 -10.70 0.76 -8.82
CA SER A 78 -10.58 2.22 -8.83
C SER A 78 -10.62 2.73 -7.40
N PHE A 79 -9.45 2.90 -6.81
CA PHE A 79 -9.31 3.32 -5.43
C PHE A 79 -9.46 4.83 -5.28
N LYS A 80 -9.99 5.26 -4.12
CA LYS A 80 -10.25 6.66 -3.80
C LYS A 80 -9.42 7.16 -2.61
N GLY A 81 -8.66 6.27 -1.95
CA GLY A 81 -7.96 6.59 -0.72
C GLY A 81 -8.88 6.67 0.52
N ALA A 82 -10.01 6.03 0.47
CA ALA A 82 -11.05 6.14 1.50
C ALA A 82 -11.43 4.78 2.13
#